data_a9658564ec36ebf458fef92c17df48e7
#
_entry.id   a9658564ec36ebf458fef92c17df48e7
#
_cell.length_a   1.000
_cell.length_b   1.000
_cell.length_c   1.000
_cell.angle_alpha   90.00
_cell.angle_beta   90.00
_cell.angle_gamma   90.00
#
_symmetry.space_group_name_H-M   'P 1'
#
loop_
_entity.id
_entity.type
_entity.pdbx_description
1 polymer ?
#
loop_
_entity_poly.entity_id
_entity_poly.type
_entity_poly.pdbx_seq_one_letter_code
_entity_poly.pdbx_strand_id
1 'polypeptide(L)'
;FFDDKIFNLMDFDCDQKDSVHFFYTLPFSKTKALIETTWISDLNDNSLKDYDKQLKNYIESKLKIKNYKINFKETGAIPLFHPKNIKKLNQMEIGTAGNMTRLSTGYTFLNIQEQSRYIRENIESITKTKIFSLDKKYQFLDNIFLKVLKNNPKKMAQIFYKMFNCPSNTVINFLSNKSSIYEDISIISKMPKWIFLKQLF
;
A
#
# COMPACT_ATOMS: atom_id res chain seq x y z
N PHE A 1 -1.97 26.04 -5.31
CA PHE A 1 -1.88 25.63 -3.92
C PHE A 1 -2.84 24.49 -3.65
N PHE A 2 -2.67 23.77 -2.55
CA PHE A 2 -3.41 22.58 -2.21
C PHE A 2 -4.75 22.88 -1.55
N ASP A 3 -5.74 21.99 -1.73
CA ASP A 3 -6.87 21.87 -0.82
C ASP A 3 -6.45 20.94 0.32
N ASP A 4 -6.36 21.44 1.54
CA ASP A 4 -5.90 20.70 2.72
C ASP A 4 -6.96 19.74 3.30
N LYS A 5 -8.13 19.69 2.69
CA LYS A 5 -9.21 18.73 2.99
C LYS A 5 -9.24 17.54 2.03
N ILE A 6 -8.47 17.60 0.94
CA ILE A 6 -8.46 16.59 -0.11
C ILE A 6 -7.03 16.08 -0.27
N PHE A 7 -6.85 14.77 -0.23
CA PHE A 7 -5.60 14.14 -0.62
C PHE A 7 -5.80 13.27 -1.86
N ASN A 8 -4.77 13.20 -2.68
CA ASN A 8 -4.74 12.29 -3.82
C ASN A 8 -3.98 11.02 -3.41
N LEU A 9 -4.70 9.92 -3.29
CA LEU A 9 -4.16 8.67 -2.76
C LEU A 9 -3.36 7.89 -3.80
N MET A 10 -3.79 7.88 -5.05
CA MET A 10 -3.11 7.17 -6.14
C MET A 10 -3.43 7.85 -7.47
N ASP A 11 -2.59 8.78 -7.89
CA ASP A 11 -2.69 9.40 -9.21
C ASP A 11 -1.95 8.55 -10.24
N PHE A 12 -2.71 7.82 -11.06
CA PHE A 12 -2.19 6.98 -12.14
C PHE A 12 -1.99 7.72 -13.46
N ASP A 13 -2.28 9.01 -13.54
CA ASP A 13 -2.09 9.80 -14.76
C ASP A 13 -0.61 10.15 -14.97
N CYS A 14 0.18 9.11 -15.16
CA CYS A 14 1.62 9.15 -15.37
C CYS A 14 2.10 7.94 -16.20
N ASP A 15 3.34 7.99 -16.66
CA ASP A 15 3.94 6.89 -17.43
C ASP A 15 4.10 5.63 -16.57
N GLN A 16 3.50 4.54 -16.99
CA GLN A 16 3.47 3.26 -16.28
C GLN A 16 4.66 2.34 -16.62
N LYS A 17 5.36 2.53 -17.73
CA LYS A 17 6.51 1.72 -18.19
C LYS A 17 6.31 0.20 -18.04
N ASP A 18 5.11 -0.28 -18.37
CA ASP A 18 4.72 -1.69 -18.21
C ASP A 18 4.75 -2.22 -16.77
N SER A 19 4.75 -1.33 -15.78
CA SER A 19 4.70 -1.61 -14.35
C SER A 19 3.48 -0.94 -13.71
N VAL A 20 3.50 -0.66 -12.42
CA VAL A 20 2.46 0.11 -11.73
C VAL A 20 3.09 1.33 -11.10
N HIS A 21 2.76 2.50 -11.62
CA HIS A 21 3.28 3.78 -11.18
C HIS A 21 2.16 4.73 -10.79
N PHE A 22 2.31 5.42 -9.69
CA PHE A 22 1.36 6.44 -9.24
C PHE A 22 2.04 7.46 -8.34
N PHE A 23 1.37 8.57 -8.15
CA PHE A 23 1.79 9.60 -7.20
C PHE A 23 0.80 9.73 -6.06
N TYR A 24 1.33 9.98 -4.86
CA TYR A 24 0.56 10.55 -3.75
C TYR A 24 0.72 12.06 -3.71
N THR A 25 -0.34 12.76 -3.32
CA THR A 25 -0.28 14.17 -2.91
C THR A 25 -1.07 14.31 -1.62
N LEU A 26 -0.37 14.51 -0.52
CA LEU A 26 -0.91 14.54 0.83
C LEU A 26 -0.69 15.94 1.43
N PRO A 27 -1.66 16.86 1.30
CA PRO A 27 -1.54 18.21 1.83
C PRO A 27 -1.59 18.24 3.36
N PHE A 28 -0.64 18.96 3.96
CA PHE A 28 -0.67 19.32 5.40
C PHE A 28 -1.26 20.72 5.61
N SER A 29 -1.24 21.54 4.58
CA SER A 29 -1.83 22.87 4.55
C SER A 29 -1.99 23.32 3.09
N LYS A 30 -2.58 24.47 2.87
CA LYS A 30 -2.70 25.08 1.52
C LYS A 30 -1.35 25.31 0.81
N THR A 31 -0.23 25.30 1.55
CA THR A 31 1.11 25.59 1.00
C THR A 31 2.13 24.51 1.31
N LYS A 32 1.77 23.44 2.00
CA LYS A 32 2.68 22.36 2.38
C LYS A 32 2.06 21.00 2.10
N ALA A 33 2.76 20.15 1.37
CA ALA A 33 2.31 18.79 1.07
C ALA A 33 3.49 17.82 1.05
N LEU A 34 3.21 16.56 1.32
CA LEU A 34 4.07 15.44 0.91
C LEU A 34 3.66 15.01 -0.49
N ILE A 35 4.64 14.90 -1.38
CA ILE A 35 4.44 14.38 -2.73
C ILE A 35 5.38 13.20 -2.90
N GLU A 36 4.84 12.05 -3.29
CA GLU A 36 5.59 10.81 -3.40
C GLU A 36 5.36 10.17 -4.77
N THR A 37 6.42 9.66 -5.37
CA THR A 37 6.36 8.78 -6.55
C THR A 37 6.54 7.35 -6.08
N THR A 38 5.62 6.46 -6.45
CA THR A 38 5.61 5.07 -6.01
C THR A 38 5.52 4.12 -7.18
N TRP A 39 6.43 3.17 -7.21
CA TRP A 39 6.45 2.07 -8.17
C TRP A 39 6.19 0.75 -7.47
N ILE A 40 5.29 -0.07 -8.03
CA ILE A 40 5.19 -1.48 -7.68
C ILE A 40 5.87 -2.27 -8.80
N SER A 41 7.05 -2.77 -8.54
CA SER A 41 7.94 -3.38 -9.52
C SER A 41 8.80 -4.47 -8.90
N ASP A 42 9.55 -5.18 -9.73
CA ASP A 42 10.62 -6.04 -9.24
C ASP A 42 11.73 -5.21 -8.58
N LEU A 43 12.31 -5.74 -7.49
CA LEU A 43 13.25 -5.00 -6.63
C LEU A 43 14.51 -4.51 -7.36
N ASN A 44 14.90 -5.17 -8.45
CA ASN A 44 16.11 -4.90 -9.21
C ASN A 44 15.88 -4.07 -10.49
N ASP A 45 14.69 -3.51 -10.67
CA ASP A 45 14.41 -2.69 -11.85
C ASP A 45 15.05 -1.30 -11.70
N ASN A 46 16.27 -1.18 -12.20
CA ASN A 46 17.02 0.06 -12.21
C ASN A 46 16.46 1.13 -13.17
N SER A 47 15.61 0.75 -14.12
CA SER A 47 15.03 1.67 -15.09
C SER A 47 14.05 2.68 -14.48
N LEU A 48 13.60 2.41 -13.26
CA LEU A 48 12.60 3.20 -12.54
C LEU A 48 13.20 4.25 -11.59
N LYS A 49 14.54 4.28 -11.43
CA LYS A 49 15.23 4.99 -10.34
C LYS A 49 15.35 6.52 -10.48
N ASP A 50 14.86 7.12 -11.54
CA ASP A 50 14.93 8.59 -11.70
C ASP A 50 13.80 9.32 -10.95
N TYR A 51 13.68 9.02 -9.65
CA TYR A 51 12.60 9.53 -8.79
C TYR A 51 12.58 11.05 -8.69
N ASP A 52 13.74 11.69 -8.63
CA ASP A 52 13.84 13.15 -8.52
C ASP A 52 13.28 13.85 -9.76
N LYS A 53 13.60 13.34 -10.93
CA LYS A 53 13.08 13.85 -12.19
C LYS A 53 11.58 13.60 -12.34
N GLN A 54 11.11 12.43 -11.91
CA GLN A 54 9.69 12.08 -11.90
C GLN A 54 8.91 13.04 -11.00
N LEU A 55 9.36 13.25 -9.75
CA LEU A 55 8.76 14.18 -8.81
C LEU A 55 8.76 15.62 -9.34
N LYS A 56 9.90 16.09 -9.87
CA LYS A 56 9.98 17.42 -10.48
C LYS A 56 8.98 17.59 -11.61
N ASN A 57 8.94 16.64 -12.53
CA ASN A 57 7.98 16.67 -13.65
C ASN A 57 6.53 16.69 -13.18
N TYR A 58 6.18 15.86 -12.19
CA TYR A 58 4.84 15.80 -11.64
C TYR A 58 4.45 17.13 -10.98
N ILE A 59 5.32 17.69 -10.13
CA ILE A 59 5.09 18.96 -9.43
C ILE A 59 4.94 20.11 -10.44
N GLU A 60 5.87 20.23 -11.40
CA GLU A 60 5.88 21.37 -12.30
C GLU A 60 4.86 21.27 -13.43
N SER A 61 4.67 20.06 -14.00
CA SER A 61 3.82 19.87 -15.18
C SER A 61 2.38 19.48 -14.83
N LYS A 62 2.17 18.64 -13.80
CA LYS A 62 0.85 18.17 -13.40
C LYS A 62 0.20 19.07 -12.36
N LEU A 63 0.90 19.35 -11.26
CA LEU A 63 0.39 20.23 -10.21
C LEU A 63 0.54 21.72 -10.54
N LYS A 64 1.29 22.08 -11.60
CA LYS A 64 1.54 23.46 -12.06
C LYS A 64 2.22 24.35 -11.01
N ILE A 65 3.01 23.76 -10.11
CA ILE A 65 3.74 24.47 -9.07
C ILE A 65 5.18 24.69 -9.55
N LYS A 66 5.56 25.94 -9.79
CA LYS A 66 6.91 26.31 -10.28
C LYS A 66 7.87 26.75 -9.18
N ASN A 67 7.36 27.39 -8.14
CA ASN A 67 8.15 27.91 -7.02
C ASN A 67 7.85 27.09 -5.77
N TYR A 68 8.78 26.22 -5.37
CA TYR A 68 8.67 25.41 -4.18
C TYR A 68 10.03 25.17 -3.54
N LYS A 69 10.04 24.82 -2.25
CA LYS A 69 11.22 24.42 -1.50
C LYS A 69 11.02 23.00 -0.98
N ILE A 70 11.99 22.15 -1.17
CA ILE A 70 12.02 20.81 -0.59
C ILE A 70 12.59 20.91 0.82
N ASN A 71 11.77 20.61 1.83
CA ASN A 71 12.17 20.64 3.24
C ASN A 71 12.55 19.27 3.78
N PHE A 72 12.11 18.20 3.12
CA PHE A 72 12.32 16.83 3.54
C PHE A 72 12.35 15.92 2.31
N LYS A 73 13.21 14.91 2.34
CA LYS A 73 13.31 13.89 1.30
C LYS A 73 13.64 12.55 1.94
N GLU A 74 12.93 11.54 1.52
CA GLU A 74 13.24 10.16 1.85
C GLU A 74 13.07 9.24 0.63
N THR A 75 13.69 8.09 0.68
CA THR A 75 13.55 7.03 -0.32
C THR A 75 13.57 5.70 0.41
N GLY A 76 12.69 4.80 0.04
CA GLY A 76 12.58 3.49 0.66
C GLY A 76 11.96 2.46 -0.25
N ALA A 77 11.97 1.21 0.18
CA ALA A 77 11.27 0.11 -0.47
C ALA A 77 10.47 -0.67 0.56
N ILE A 78 9.21 -0.94 0.24
CA ILE A 78 8.32 -1.76 1.06
C ILE A 78 8.22 -3.14 0.38
N PRO A 79 8.64 -4.23 1.04
CA PRO A 79 8.54 -5.55 0.47
C PRO A 79 7.08 -5.99 0.38
N LEU A 80 6.63 -6.41 -0.80
CA LEU A 80 5.32 -7.04 -1.00
C LEU A 80 5.43 -8.57 -0.85
N PHE A 81 6.18 -9.00 0.16
CA PHE A 81 6.28 -10.39 0.60
C PHE A 81 6.47 -10.41 2.12
N HIS A 82 6.05 -11.50 2.76
CA HIS A 82 6.32 -11.69 4.17
C HIS A 82 7.73 -12.25 4.37
N PRO A 83 8.65 -11.52 5.02
CA PRO A 83 9.95 -12.06 5.38
C PRO A 83 9.76 -13.27 6.30
N LYS A 84 10.67 -14.25 6.19
CA LYS A 84 10.68 -15.39 7.11
C LYS A 84 11.00 -14.88 8.51
N ASN A 85 10.06 -14.99 9.45
CA ASN A 85 10.31 -14.68 10.83
C ASN A 85 11.31 -15.67 11.41
N ILE A 86 12.53 -15.22 11.64
CA ILE A 86 13.52 -15.97 12.40
C ILE A 86 13.18 -15.73 13.87
N LYS A 87 12.54 -16.70 14.51
CA LYS A 87 12.29 -16.65 15.96
C LYS A 87 13.64 -16.55 16.69
N LYS A 88 13.91 -15.38 17.22
CA LYS A 88 15.04 -15.18 18.14
C LYS A 88 14.50 -15.13 19.55
N LEU A 89 15.23 -15.73 20.49
CA LEU A 89 14.88 -15.68 21.90
C LEU A 89 14.88 -14.21 22.36
N ASN A 90 13.82 -13.76 23.01
CA ASN A 90 13.66 -12.39 23.52
C ASN A 90 13.63 -11.27 22.46
N GLN A 91 13.30 -11.57 21.20
CA GLN A 91 13.10 -10.57 20.15
C GLN A 91 11.74 -10.77 19.47
N MET A 92 11.08 -9.66 19.20
CA MET A 92 9.84 -9.62 18.43
C MET A 92 10.02 -8.64 17.25
N GLU A 93 9.72 -9.12 16.05
CA GLU A 93 9.64 -8.28 14.88
C GLU A 93 8.35 -7.45 14.91
N ILE A 94 8.44 -6.16 14.61
CA ILE A 94 7.31 -5.24 14.60
C ILE A 94 7.16 -4.56 13.24
N GLY A 95 5.99 -3.98 13.00
CA GLY A 95 5.72 -3.24 11.77
C GLY A 95 5.88 -4.08 10.52
N THR A 96 6.52 -3.56 9.50
CA THR A 96 6.77 -4.24 8.23
C THR A 96 7.56 -5.54 8.44
N ALA A 97 8.58 -5.53 9.27
CA ALA A 97 9.35 -6.73 9.63
C ALA A 97 8.49 -7.78 10.36
N GLY A 98 7.51 -7.33 11.16
CA GLY A 98 6.52 -8.17 11.84
C GLY A 98 5.36 -8.64 10.95
N ASN A 99 5.46 -8.52 9.65
CA ASN A 99 4.43 -8.93 8.67
C ASN A 99 3.10 -8.17 8.80
N MET A 100 3.15 -6.88 9.20
CA MET A 100 1.95 -6.05 9.33
C MET A 100 1.52 -5.39 8.01
N THR A 101 2.28 -5.57 6.94
CA THR A 101 1.98 -5.00 5.63
C THR A 101 0.95 -5.83 4.88
N ARG A 102 -0.09 -5.19 4.33
CA ARG A 102 -0.97 -5.80 3.33
C ARG A 102 -0.19 -5.93 2.02
N LEU A 103 0.03 -7.14 1.58
CA LEU A 103 0.85 -7.40 0.39
C LEU A 103 0.21 -6.89 -0.90
N SER A 104 -1.12 -6.79 -0.94
CA SER A 104 -1.85 -6.28 -2.11
C SER A 104 -1.65 -4.79 -2.35
N THR A 105 -1.44 -3.99 -1.30
CA THR A 105 -1.48 -2.53 -1.39
C THR A 105 -0.29 -1.83 -0.72
N GLY A 106 0.54 -2.55 0.03
CA GLY A 106 1.58 -1.96 0.88
C GLY A 106 1.03 -1.28 2.15
N TYR A 107 -0.29 -1.30 2.37
CA TYR A 107 -0.90 -0.63 3.50
C TYR A 107 -0.50 -1.28 4.84
N THR A 108 -0.04 -0.48 5.78
CA THR A 108 0.57 -0.99 7.02
C THR A 108 0.08 -0.25 8.26
N PHE A 109 -0.33 1.01 8.13
CA PHE A 109 -0.52 1.92 9.26
C PHE A 109 -1.48 1.39 10.35
N LEU A 110 -2.72 1.03 10.02
CA LEU A 110 -3.67 0.55 11.03
C LEU A 110 -3.27 -0.82 11.61
N ASN A 111 -2.63 -1.66 10.82
CA ASN A 111 -2.13 -2.95 11.31
C ASN A 111 -1.01 -2.77 12.34
N ILE A 112 -0.13 -1.78 12.15
CA ILE A 112 0.89 -1.41 13.14
C ILE A 112 0.24 -0.90 14.42
N GLN A 113 -0.82 -0.10 14.33
CA GLN A 113 -1.53 0.39 15.51
C GLN A 113 -2.13 -0.77 16.33
N GLU A 114 -2.75 -1.74 15.65
CA GLU A 114 -3.31 -2.93 16.31
C GLU A 114 -2.21 -3.80 16.94
N GLN A 115 -1.09 -4.01 16.23
CA GLN A 115 0.06 -4.73 16.78
C GLN A 115 0.63 -4.01 18.01
N SER A 116 0.78 -2.68 17.95
CA SER A 116 1.28 -1.89 19.07
C SER A 116 0.36 -1.95 20.29
N ARG A 117 -0.96 -1.94 20.07
CA ARG A 117 -1.95 -2.15 21.12
C ARG A 117 -1.79 -3.52 21.76
N TYR A 118 -1.72 -4.58 20.95
CA TYR A 118 -1.52 -5.94 21.41
C TYR A 118 -0.24 -6.09 22.25
N ILE A 119 0.87 -5.51 21.81
CA ILE A 119 2.15 -5.53 22.54
C ILE A 119 2.00 -4.85 23.90
N ARG A 120 1.39 -3.66 23.93
CA ARG A 120 1.17 -2.92 25.17
C ARG A 120 0.32 -3.70 26.18
N GLU A 121 -0.73 -4.35 25.73
CA GLU A 121 -1.65 -5.13 26.55
C GLU A 121 -1.02 -6.43 27.08
N ASN A 122 0.03 -6.93 26.45
CA ASN A 122 0.69 -8.19 26.78
C ASN A 122 2.16 -8.03 27.16
N ILE A 123 2.62 -6.82 27.49
CA ILE A 123 4.06 -6.50 27.64
C ILE A 123 4.78 -7.42 28.63
N GLU A 124 4.15 -7.77 29.75
CA GLU A 124 4.75 -8.60 30.78
C GLU A 124 4.89 -10.08 30.38
N SER A 125 4.08 -10.53 29.43
CA SER A 125 4.05 -11.92 28.99
C SER A 125 4.37 -12.10 27.50
N ILE A 126 4.81 -11.04 26.84
CA ILE A 126 4.92 -10.96 25.39
C ILE A 126 5.78 -12.07 24.75
N THR A 127 6.80 -12.53 25.45
CA THR A 127 7.67 -13.62 25.02
C THR A 127 7.01 -15.00 25.11
N LYS A 128 5.94 -15.12 25.90
CA LYS A 128 5.17 -16.36 26.12
C LYS A 128 3.85 -16.35 25.37
N THR A 129 3.36 -15.18 24.95
CA THR A 129 2.07 -15.03 24.26
C THR A 129 2.20 -15.39 22.79
N LYS A 130 1.05 -15.66 22.15
CA LYS A 130 1.00 -15.87 20.71
C LYS A 130 1.40 -14.57 20.00
N ILE A 131 2.27 -14.69 19.00
CA ILE A 131 2.65 -13.55 18.16
C ILE A 131 1.40 -13.02 17.44
N PHE A 132 1.21 -11.69 17.48
CA PHE A 132 0.16 -11.04 16.69
C PHE A 132 0.40 -11.29 15.20
N SER A 133 -0.62 -11.72 14.49
CA SER A 133 -0.56 -12.01 13.06
C SER A 133 -1.82 -11.55 12.35
N LEU A 134 -1.68 -11.17 11.10
CA LEU A 134 -2.83 -10.89 10.23
C LEU A 134 -3.62 -12.16 9.94
N ASP A 135 -4.94 -12.00 9.75
CA ASP A 135 -5.84 -13.11 9.42
C ASP A 135 -5.42 -13.77 8.09
N LYS A 136 -5.45 -15.10 8.07
CA LYS A 136 -5.13 -15.92 6.89
C LYS A 136 -6.00 -15.60 5.68
N LYS A 137 -7.23 -15.14 5.88
CA LYS A 137 -8.14 -14.68 4.83
C LYS A 137 -7.45 -13.59 3.97
N TYR A 138 -6.88 -12.59 4.62
CA TYR A 138 -6.23 -11.49 3.91
C TYR A 138 -4.93 -11.92 3.24
N GLN A 139 -4.18 -12.82 3.85
CA GLN A 139 -2.98 -13.39 3.21
C GLN A 139 -3.34 -14.12 1.92
N PHE A 140 -4.44 -14.87 1.92
CA PHE A 140 -4.94 -15.56 0.73
C PHE A 140 -5.36 -14.56 -0.36
N LEU A 141 -6.18 -13.55 -0.01
CA LEU A 141 -6.63 -12.52 -0.95
C LEU A 141 -5.46 -11.71 -1.52
N ASP A 142 -4.50 -11.35 -0.69
CA ASP A 142 -3.30 -10.62 -1.09
C ASP A 142 -2.44 -11.44 -2.06
N ASN A 143 -2.27 -12.74 -1.82
CA ASN A 143 -1.51 -13.62 -2.72
C ASN A 143 -2.14 -13.70 -4.13
N ILE A 144 -3.48 -13.76 -4.21
CA ILE A 144 -4.18 -13.73 -5.50
C ILE A 144 -3.93 -12.37 -6.18
N PHE A 145 -4.07 -11.28 -5.43
CA PHE A 145 -3.87 -9.95 -5.96
C PHE A 145 -2.44 -9.73 -6.50
N LEU A 146 -1.42 -10.21 -5.79
CA LEU A 146 -0.02 -10.15 -6.23
C LEU A 146 0.21 -10.92 -7.52
N LYS A 147 -0.41 -12.10 -7.69
CA LYS A 147 -0.35 -12.85 -8.95
C LYS A 147 -1.00 -12.05 -10.09
N VAL A 148 -2.15 -11.41 -9.82
CA VAL A 148 -2.82 -10.53 -10.80
C VAL A 148 -1.91 -9.37 -11.17
N LEU A 149 -1.32 -8.70 -10.19
CA LEU A 149 -0.41 -7.58 -10.37
C LEU A 149 0.79 -7.98 -11.26
N LYS A 150 1.44 -9.08 -10.94
CA LYS A 150 2.59 -9.59 -11.70
C LYS A 150 2.23 -9.92 -13.14
N ASN A 151 1.08 -10.55 -13.38
CA ASN A 151 0.69 -11.05 -14.69
C ASN A 151 -0.08 -10.01 -15.54
N ASN A 152 -0.60 -8.94 -14.94
CA ASN A 152 -1.44 -7.94 -15.60
C ASN A 152 -1.12 -6.50 -15.16
N PRO A 153 0.13 -6.05 -15.16
CA PRO A 153 0.49 -4.73 -14.63
C PRO A 153 -0.28 -3.59 -15.32
N LYS A 154 -0.49 -3.66 -16.62
CA LYS A 154 -1.23 -2.66 -17.41
C LYS A 154 -2.70 -2.48 -16.99
N LYS A 155 -3.28 -3.43 -16.26
CA LYS A 155 -4.67 -3.36 -15.79
C LYS A 155 -4.80 -2.90 -14.35
N MET A 156 -3.69 -2.75 -13.66
CA MET A 156 -3.71 -2.49 -12.21
C MET A 156 -4.28 -1.13 -11.85
N ALA A 157 -4.00 -0.08 -12.60
CA ALA A 157 -4.62 1.23 -12.38
C ALA A 157 -6.17 1.14 -12.39
N GLN A 158 -6.74 0.42 -13.36
CA GLN A 158 -8.18 0.18 -13.41
C GLN A 158 -8.69 -0.68 -12.24
N ILE A 159 -7.92 -1.67 -11.81
CA ILE A 159 -8.27 -2.55 -10.68
C ILE A 159 -8.28 -1.75 -9.39
N PHE A 160 -7.25 -0.94 -9.12
CA PHE A 160 -7.22 -0.05 -7.97
C PHE A 160 -8.38 0.96 -7.99
N TYR A 161 -8.63 1.58 -9.14
CA TYR A 161 -9.77 2.49 -9.30
C TYR A 161 -11.10 1.81 -8.91
N LYS A 162 -11.34 0.58 -9.37
CA LYS A 162 -12.54 -0.18 -9.02
C LYS A 162 -12.61 -0.50 -7.53
N MET A 163 -11.49 -0.82 -6.89
CA MET A 163 -11.43 -1.07 -5.45
C MET A 163 -11.77 0.20 -4.66
N PHE A 164 -11.14 1.32 -4.98
CA PHE A 164 -11.37 2.59 -4.29
C PHE A 164 -12.74 3.23 -4.60
N ASN A 165 -13.41 2.80 -5.66
CA ASN A 165 -14.78 3.20 -5.98
C ASN A 165 -15.85 2.35 -5.25
N CYS A 166 -15.46 1.53 -4.28
CA CYS A 166 -16.34 0.94 -3.29
C CYS A 166 -16.66 1.96 -2.18
N PRO A 167 -17.70 1.73 -1.34
CA PRO A 167 -17.96 2.59 -0.19
C PRO A 167 -16.72 2.74 0.69
N SER A 168 -16.42 3.96 1.13
CA SER A 168 -15.17 4.26 1.85
C SER A 168 -14.95 3.37 3.07
N ASN A 169 -16.01 3.13 3.87
CA ASN A 169 -15.91 2.25 5.04
C ASN A 169 -15.53 0.82 4.65
N THR A 170 -16.08 0.29 3.55
CA THR A 170 -15.75 -1.04 3.03
C THR A 170 -14.27 -1.12 2.65
N VAL A 171 -13.75 -0.10 1.97
CA VAL A 171 -12.33 -0.04 1.59
C VAL A 171 -11.44 0.04 2.83
N ILE A 172 -11.77 0.93 3.78
CA ILE A 172 -11.01 1.10 5.03
C ILE A 172 -11.03 -0.20 5.84
N ASN A 173 -12.17 -0.84 6.00
CA ASN A 173 -12.29 -2.12 6.70
C ASN A 173 -11.45 -3.21 6.03
N PHE A 174 -11.49 -3.27 4.69
CA PHE A 174 -10.69 -4.23 3.93
C PHE A 174 -9.18 -4.00 4.11
N LEU A 175 -8.73 -2.76 4.00
CA LEU A 175 -7.31 -2.40 4.16
C LEU A 175 -6.81 -2.63 5.59
N SER A 176 -7.66 -2.45 6.59
CA SER A 176 -7.34 -2.60 8.02
C SER A 176 -7.62 -4.01 8.57
N ASN A 177 -7.89 -5.00 7.72
CA ASN A 177 -8.19 -6.38 8.11
C ASN A 177 -9.42 -6.53 9.04
N LYS A 178 -10.43 -5.68 8.84
CA LYS A 178 -11.67 -5.67 9.62
C LYS A 178 -12.92 -5.89 8.76
N SER A 179 -12.75 -6.19 7.46
CA SER A 179 -13.88 -6.38 6.58
C SER A 179 -14.66 -7.64 6.90
N SER A 180 -15.97 -7.52 6.85
CA SER A 180 -16.90 -8.66 6.86
C SER A 180 -16.86 -9.41 5.52
N ILE A 181 -17.39 -10.61 5.49
CA ILE A 181 -17.52 -11.41 4.25
C ILE A 181 -18.35 -10.66 3.20
N TYR A 182 -19.39 -9.94 3.61
CA TYR A 182 -20.21 -9.13 2.69
C TYR A 182 -19.43 -7.99 2.04
N GLU A 183 -18.58 -7.32 2.81
CA GLU A 183 -17.70 -6.27 2.31
C GLU A 183 -16.63 -6.84 1.35
N ASP A 184 -16.05 -7.98 1.67
CA ASP A 184 -15.12 -8.68 0.77
C ASP A 184 -15.79 -9.04 -0.55
N ILE A 185 -16.99 -9.63 -0.51
CA ILE A 185 -17.78 -9.97 -1.72
C ILE A 185 -18.11 -8.68 -2.51
N SER A 186 -18.44 -7.59 -1.83
CA SER A 186 -18.72 -6.30 -2.49
C SER A 186 -17.51 -5.82 -3.31
N ILE A 187 -16.30 -5.88 -2.74
CA ILE A 187 -15.07 -5.53 -3.45
C ILE A 187 -14.81 -6.51 -4.60
N ILE A 188 -14.83 -7.81 -4.32
CA ILE A 188 -14.54 -8.88 -5.30
C ILE A 188 -15.51 -8.81 -6.48
N SER A 189 -16.78 -8.51 -6.24
CA SER A 189 -17.80 -8.41 -7.29
C SER A 189 -17.51 -7.32 -8.33
N LYS A 190 -16.81 -6.26 -7.94
CA LYS A 190 -16.39 -5.16 -8.82
C LYS A 190 -15.10 -5.45 -9.58
N MET A 191 -14.34 -6.45 -9.16
CA MET A 191 -13.07 -6.82 -9.81
C MET A 191 -13.33 -7.51 -11.16
N PRO A 192 -12.38 -7.45 -12.11
CA PRO A 192 -12.48 -8.16 -13.38
C PRO A 192 -12.32 -9.67 -13.15
N LYS A 193 -13.44 -10.37 -12.95
CA LYS A 193 -13.54 -11.75 -12.47
C LYS A 193 -12.59 -12.72 -13.16
N TRP A 194 -12.51 -12.70 -14.49
CA TRP A 194 -11.68 -13.64 -15.25
C TRP A 194 -10.19 -13.51 -14.98
N ILE A 195 -9.71 -12.29 -14.72
CA ILE A 195 -8.30 -12.06 -14.43
C ILE A 195 -7.95 -12.66 -13.06
N PHE A 196 -8.84 -12.52 -12.08
CA PHE A 196 -8.64 -13.06 -10.73
C PHE A 196 -8.84 -14.58 -10.68
N LEU A 197 -9.87 -15.11 -11.35
CA LEU A 197 -10.14 -16.55 -11.39
C LEU A 197 -8.97 -17.34 -12.00
N LYS A 198 -8.32 -16.82 -13.03
CA LYS A 198 -7.12 -17.43 -13.63
C LYS A 198 -5.92 -17.56 -12.68
N GLN A 199 -5.93 -16.86 -11.55
CA GLN A 199 -4.83 -16.93 -10.56
C GLN A 199 -5.11 -17.94 -9.44
N LEU A 200 -6.28 -18.55 -9.42
CA LEU A 200 -6.66 -19.58 -8.45
C LEU A 200 -6.14 -20.97 -8.86
N PHE A 201 -5.86 -21.13 -10.14
CA PHE A 201 -5.36 -22.36 -10.76
C PHE A 201 -3.99 -22.10 -11.36
#